data_4b38fd051adb56840957465aa4db9df7
#
_entry.id   4b38fd051adb56840957465aa4db9df7
#
_cell.length_a   1.000
_cell.length_b   1.000
_cell.length_c   1.000
_cell.angle_alpha   90.00
_cell.angle_beta   90.00
_cell.angle_gamma   90.00
#
_symmetry.space_group_name_H-M   'P 1'
#
loop_
_entity.id
_entity.type
_entity.pdbx_description
1 polymer ?
#
loop_
_entity_poly.entity_id
_entity_poly.type
_entity_poly.pdbx_seq_one_letter_code
_entity_poly.pdbx_strand_id
1 'polypeptide(L)'
;MSRNDTPERMNRLTRRRYVAGAGAVAAVGIAGCADDPEDEFEEDDDGTDDTDPDGQPDEAEEGELEIVHWWTAGGEEDAYNALLDGFRDQHPDVEIVDNPAPGGAGSAIDTVIQNRVLDGNPPSTFQIWPGQALTPYTDADLLEDLGDTVWDDEMRNAYLDDIVELSRPDGDLVAVPINIHRLNNLFYNVDVVESADVDPTTIDDPQGLLDALEAIAENTDAVPLAHQTQSPWSSLQLFEAVFLGQQGNDDYVSLVGGDVEALEDEIRQALELMTEFADHYPEDAGSIAWDQGNDEVIEGGAAFIHQGDWAAGQYRAAEGFEFGEAWDMVPFPGSDGIYHSVIDSFVFPTNNPSPEATEQFLNYAGTVDAQERFNPIKGSIPPRTDVPTDEFGPFLSRQIEDFESSTAQPPTIAHGTAVAPAIHSELEEAFANFNDNLDVDSAYEAIRDAF
;
A
#
# COMPACT_ATOMS: atom_id res chain seq x y z
N MET A 1 17.60 -58.97 -9.65
CA MET A 1 18.47 -58.60 -10.77
C MET A 1 17.95 -57.29 -11.26
N SER A 2 18.50 -56.20 -10.79
CA SER A 2 19.53 -55.36 -11.41
C SER A 2 18.87 -54.35 -12.34
N ARG A 3 18.97 -53.07 -12.28
CA ARG A 3 19.88 -52.06 -11.74
C ARG A 3 19.23 -50.69 -11.87
N ASN A 4 19.47 -49.85 -10.87
CA ASN A 4 19.60 -48.41 -10.88
C ASN A 4 20.04 -47.82 -12.21
N ASP A 5 19.49 -46.65 -12.55
CA ASP A 5 20.30 -45.51 -13.01
C ASP A 5 19.48 -44.23 -12.86
N THR A 6 19.94 -43.40 -11.92
CA THR A 6 19.68 -41.97 -11.80
C THR A 6 20.64 -41.24 -12.75
N PRO A 7 20.29 -40.08 -13.29
CA PRO A 7 21.30 -39.06 -13.48
C PRO A 7 20.98 -37.76 -12.74
N GLU A 8 21.81 -37.48 -11.75
CA GLU A 8 22.16 -36.14 -11.32
C GLU A 8 22.64 -35.30 -12.52
N ARG A 9 22.06 -34.11 -12.68
CA ARG A 9 22.78 -32.94 -13.17
C ARG A 9 22.24 -31.69 -12.55
N MET A 10 22.73 -31.34 -11.38
CA MET A 10 22.77 -29.98 -10.89
C MET A 10 23.66 -29.15 -11.83
N ASN A 11 23.09 -28.19 -12.50
CA ASN A 11 23.85 -27.16 -13.19
C ASN A 11 24.06 -25.99 -12.22
N ARG A 12 25.28 -25.89 -11.72
CA ARG A 12 25.80 -24.71 -11.03
C ARG A 12 25.81 -23.55 -12.02
N LEU A 13 24.90 -22.60 -11.87
CA LEU A 13 25.05 -21.30 -12.51
C LEU A 13 26.00 -20.44 -11.67
N THR A 14 27.16 -20.20 -12.26
CA THR A 14 28.26 -19.44 -11.72
C THR A 14 27.90 -17.97 -11.54
N ARG A 15 28.15 -17.46 -10.32
CA ARG A 15 28.28 -16.03 -9.98
C ARG A 15 29.28 -15.35 -10.95
N ARG A 16 28.77 -14.65 -11.96
CA ARG A 16 29.51 -13.63 -12.75
C ARG A 16 28.63 -13.08 -13.86
N ARG A 17 27.75 -12.09 -13.52
CA ARG A 17 27.22 -11.11 -14.49
C ARG A 17 26.36 -10.03 -13.81
N TYR A 18 26.89 -9.37 -12.82
CA TYR A 18 26.35 -8.10 -12.32
C TYR A 18 27.51 -7.16 -12.01
N VAL A 19 28.21 -6.72 -13.00
CA VAL A 19 29.03 -5.48 -13.00
C VAL A 19 29.32 -5.14 -14.45
N ALA A 20 28.53 -4.28 -15.06
CA ALA A 20 28.95 -3.39 -16.14
C ALA A 20 27.72 -2.65 -16.71
N GLY A 21 27.47 -1.47 -16.22
CA GLY A 21 26.45 -0.57 -16.73
C GLY A 21 26.52 0.84 -16.11
N ALA A 22 27.73 1.29 -15.75
CA ALA A 22 27.94 2.72 -15.46
C ALA A 22 28.67 3.37 -16.65
N GLY A 23 27.99 4.23 -17.38
CA GLY A 23 28.56 4.86 -18.56
C GLY A 23 27.86 6.15 -18.96
N ALA A 24 28.37 7.27 -18.44
CA ALA A 24 28.49 8.58 -19.11
C ALA A 24 27.22 9.40 -19.37
N VAL A 25 26.92 10.32 -18.47
CA VAL A 25 26.22 11.57 -18.81
C VAL A 25 27.23 12.63 -19.14
N ALA A 26 27.18 13.13 -20.37
CA ALA A 26 28.03 14.19 -20.89
C ALA A 26 27.52 15.56 -20.41
N ALA A 27 28.38 16.32 -19.75
CA ALA A 27 28.15 17.71 -19.40
C ALA A 27 28.19 18.60 -20.67
N VAL A 28 27.13 19.36 -20.93
CA VAL A 28 27.15 20.49 -21.85
C VAL A 28 27.14 21.76 -21.03
N GLY A 29 28.29 22.42 -20.97
CA GLY A 29 28.42 23.75 -20.40
C GLY A 29 27.95 24.81 -21.39
N ILE A 30 27.16 25.78 -20.88
CA ILE A 30 26.96 27.06 -21.56
C ILE A 30 27.43 28.17 -20.63
N ALA A 31 28.46 28.90 -21.10
CA ALA A 31 28.95 30.13 -20.48
C ALA A 31 28.21 31.34 -21.05
N GLY A 32 27.89 32.32 -20.21
CA GLY A 32 27.34 33.60 -20.67
C GLY A 32 27.16 34.62 -19.54
N CYS A 33 28.17 35.41 -19.31
CA CYS A 33 28.34 36.82 -18.86
C CYS A 33 27.25 37.57 -18.08
N ALA A 34 27.65 37.94 -16.88
CA ALA A 34 27.67 39.24 -16.19
C ALA A 34 26.68 40.35 -16.57
N ASP A 35 25.98 40.86 -15.55
CA ASP A 35 26.03 42.27 -15.10
C ASP A 35 25.31 42.41 -13.74
N ASP A 36 26.01 43.02 -12.79
CA ASP A 36 25.55 43.43 -11.46
C ASP A 36 24.66 44.70 -11.57
N PRO A 37 23.70 44.94 -10.66
CA PRO A 37 23.99 45.88 -9.59
C PRO A 37 23.51 45.47 -8.19
N GLU A 38 24.31 45.86 -7.23
CA GLU A 38 24.13 45.87 -5.79
C GLU A 38 22.78 46.48 -5.38
N ASP A 39 22.01 45.73 -4.55
CA ASP A 39 21.09 46.33 -3.59
C ASP A 39 21.17 45.53 -2.26
N GLU A 40 21.59 46.28 -1.25
CA GLU A 40 21.67 45.88 0.16
C GLU A 40 20.25 45.50 0.67
N PHE A 41 20.06 44.27 1.16
CA PHE A 41 18.99 43.95 2.07
C PHE A 41 19.59 43.43 3.38
N GLU A 42 19.16 44.07 4.47
CA GLU A 42 19.50 43.81 5.85
C GLU A 42 19.13 42.36 6.24
N GLU A 43 20.04 41.66 6.92
CA GLU A 43 19.85 40.37 7.57
C GLU A 43 18.92 40.57 8.76
N ASP A 44 17.71 40.06 8.70
CA ASP A 44 16.94 39.67 9.90
C ASP A 44 17.19 38.17 10.17
N ASP A 45 17.97 37.93 11.21
CA ASP A 45 18.27 36.64 11.82
C ASP A 45 17.00 36.14 12.53
N ASP A 46 16.31 35.16 11.94
CA ASP A 46 15.34 34.34 12.68
C ASP A 46 15.30 32.92 12.11
N GLY A 47 15.74 31.97 12.94
CA GLY A 47 15.31 30.59 13.00
C GLY A 47 15.80 29.65 11.90
N THR A 48 16.86 28.94 12.20
CA THR A 48 17.40 27.74 11.57
C THR A 48 16.33 26.80 11.02
N ASP A 49 16.19 26.79 9.70
CA ASP A 49 15.66 25.66 8.95
C ASP A 49 16.88 24.96 8.30
N ASP A 50 17.45 23.99 9.01
CA ASP A 50 18.53 23.13 8.52
C ASP A 50 17.92 21.98 7.72
N THR A 51 17.35 22.28 6.57
CA THR A 51 17.11 21.26 5.56
C THR A 51 18.34 21.15 4.68
N ASP A 52 19.11 20.09 4.90
CA ASP A 52 20.22 19.67 4.03
C ASP A 52 19.69 19.44 2.62
N PRO A 53 20.21 20.15 1.57
CA PRO A 53 19.73 20.00 0.20
C PRO A 53 20.06 18.68 -0.48
N ASP A 54 20.73 17.76 0.20
CA ASP A 54 21.12 16.44 -0.36
C ASP A 54 20.20 15.28 0.08
N GLY A 55 19.16 15.55 0.92
CA GLY A 55 18.06 14.61 1.15
C GLY A 55 18.46 13.20 1.61
N GLN A 56 19.59 13.05 2.33
CA GLN A 56 19.86 11.81 3.03
C GLN A 56 19.06 11.80 4.33
N PRO A 57 18.33 10.70 4.63
CA PRO A 57 17.68 10.55 5.93
C PRO A 57 18.71 10.67 7.05
N ASP A 58 18.32 11.32 8.17
CA ASP A 58 19.11 11.33 9.37
C ASP A 58 19.32 9.89 9.85
N GLU A 59 20.57 9.44 9.92
CA GLU A 59 20.91 8.13 10.49
C GLU A 59 20.81 8.23 12.02
N ALA A 60 19.98 7.38 12.64
CA ALA A 60 19.84 7.34 14.11
C ALA A 60 21.17 6.99 14.80
N GLU A 61 21.42 7.61 15.95
CA GLU A 61 22.56 7.24 16.82
C GLU A 61 22.28 5.90 17.53
N GLU A 62 23.33 5.21 17.99
CA GLU A 62 23.19 3.94 18.71
C GLU A 62 22.33 4.13 19.98
N GLY A 63 21.17 3.46 20.04
CA GLY A 63 20.21 3.54 21.14
C GLY A 63 18.94 4.33 20.83
N GLU A 64 18.87 5.02 19.69
CA GLU A 64 17.66 5.68 19.20
C GLU A 64 16.83 4.72 18.36
N LEU A 65 15.50 4.77 18.48
CA LEU A 65 14.58 3.97 17.69
C LEU A 65 14.26 4.69 16.39
N GLU A 66 14.93 4.33 15.32
CA GLU A 66 14.57 4.82 13.98
C GLU A 66 13.45 3.99 13.39
N ILE A 67 12.35 4.67 12.99
CA ILE A 67 11.21 4.03 12.32
C ILE A 67 11.05 4.63 10.93
N VAL A 68 11.16 3.81 9.89
CA VAL A 68 10.92 4.23 8.52
C VAL A 68 9.54 3.74 8.08
N HIS A 69 8.70 4.65 7.57
CA HIS A 69 7.32 4.36 7.20
C HIS A 69 6.85 5.27 6.05
N TRP A 70 5.66 4.99 5.46
CA TRP A 70 5.08 5.83 4.39
C TRP A 70 3.77 6.53 4.79
N TRP A 71 3.36 6.48 6.05
CA TRP A 71 2.12 7.10 6.52
C TRP A 71 2.27 8.62 6.72
N THR A 72 2.12 9.37 5.64
CA THR A 72 2.36 10.82 5.61
C THR A 72 1.16 11.63 5.10
N ALA A 73 0.03 11.00 4.73
CA ALA A 73 -1.11 11.66 4.12
C ALA A 73 -2.45 11.14 4.67
N GLY A 74 -3.49 11.92 4.49
CA GLY A 74 -4.84 11.60 4.96
C GLY A 74 -4.90 11.43 6.48
N GLY A 75 -5.60 10.39 6.96
CA GLY A 75 -5.66 10.04 8.39
C GLY A 75 -4.50 9.16 8.89
N GLU A 76 -3.53 8.83 8.02
CA GLU A 76 -2.47 7.87 8.32
C GLU A 76 -1.45 8.42 9.32
N GLU A 77 -1.05 9.69 9.18
CA GLU A 77 -0.13 10.38 10.09
C GLU A 77 -0.72 10.45 11.51
N ASP A 78 -2.01 10.76 11.63
CA ASP A 78 -2.69 10.81 12.93
C ASP A 78 -2.74 9.42 13.59
N ALA A 79 -2.97 8.35 12.82
CA ALA A 79 -2.96 6.98 13.32
C ALA A 79 -1.57 6.58 13.82
N TYR A 80 -0.54 6.89 13.04
CA TYR A 80 0.84 6.63 13.41
C TYR A 80 1.25 7.42 14.67
N ASN A 81 0.88 8.69 14.77
CA ASN A 81 1.11 9.49 15.97
C ASN A 81 0.42 8.90 17.21
N ALA A 82 -0.81 8.39 17.06
CA ALA A 82 -1.51 7.72 18.16
C ALA A 82 -0.81 6.42 18.60
N LEU A 83 -0.23 5.65 17.65
CA LEU A 83 0.60 4.49 17.94
C LEU A 83 1.85 4.89 18.75
N LEU A 84 2.56 5.91 18.27
CA LEU A 84 3.78 6.40 18.95
C LEU A 84 3.51 6.99 20.32
N ASP A 85 2.40 7.70 20.51
CA ASP A 85 2.02 8.24 21.81
C ASP A 85 1.77 7.13 22.83
N GLY A 86 1.10 6.05 22.42
CA GLY A 86 0.92 4.87 23.27
C GLY A 86 2.25 4.18 23.61
N PHE A 87 3.18 4.09 22.66
CA PHE A 87 4.52 3.55 22.89
C PHE A 87 5.32 4.44 23.86
N ARG A 88 5.33 5.76 23.67
CA ARG A 88 6.00 6.72 24.56
C ARG A 88 5.45 6.69 25.99
N ASP A 89 4.14 6.46 26.15
CA ASP A 89 3.51 6.32 27.48
C ASP A 89 4.11 5.14 28.27
N GLN A 90 4.49 4.06 27.59
CA GLN A 90 5.05 2.85 28.19
C GLN A 90 6.58 2.86 28.26
N HIS A 91 7.23 3.52 27.28
CA HIS A 91 8.68 3.57 27.12
C HIS A 91 9.20 5.01 27.00
N PRO A 92 9.03 5.86 28.05
CA PRO A 92 9.33 7.29 27.99
C PRO A 92 10.84 7.61 27.87
N ASP A 93 11.70 6.62 28.07
CA ASP A 93 13.15 6.78 27.98
C ASP A 93 13.70 6.45 26.58
N VAL A 94 12.87 5.95 25.66
CA VAL A 94 13.25 5.65 24.27
C VAL A 94 13.12 6.91 23.43
N GLU A 95 14.20 7.34 22.82
CA GLU A 95 14.21 8.41 21.82
C GLU A 95 13.81 7.85 20.47
N ILE A 96 12.84 8.48 19.78
CA ILE A 96 12.32 8.03 18.51
C ILE A 96 12.80 8.99 17.42
N VAL A 97 13.44 8.43 16.41
CA VAL A 97 13.75 9.10 15.15
C VAL A 97 12.70 8.68 14.13
N ASP A 98 11.78 9.60 13.86
CA ASP A 98 10.73 9.42 12.86
C ASP A 98 11.29 9.76 11.48
N ASN A 99 11.25 8.78 10.56
CA ASN A 99 11.86 8.91 9.24
C ASN A 99 10.86 8.51 8.14
N PRO A 100 9.93 9.42 7.80
CA PRO A 100 8.93 9.15 6.78
C PRO A 100 9.53 9.12 5.38
N ALA A 101 9.13 8.14 4.57
CA ALA A 101 9.42 8.06 3.14
C ALA A 101 8.12 8.29 2.35
N PRO A 102 7.81 9.55 1.98
CA PRO A 102 6.55 9.88 1.32
C PRO A 102 6.45 9.27 -0.08
N GLY A 103 5.22 9.08 -0.56
CA GLY A 103 4.96 8.61 -1.91
C GLY A 103 3.79 7.61 -2.01
N GLY A 104 3.25 7.17 -0.88
CA GLY A 104 2.20 6.14 -0.84
C GLY A 104 2.71 4.75 -1.27
N ALA A 105 2.00 3.71 -0.88
CA ALA A 105 2.24 2.31 -1.29
C ALA A 105 3.70 1.83 -1.30
N GLY A 106 4.56 2.36 -0.41
CA GLY A 106 5.89 1.81 -0.14
C GLY A 106 6.97 1.96 -1.22
N SER A 107 6.66 2.41 -2.43
CA SER A 107 7.63 2.40 -3.56
C SER A 107 8.91 3.20 -3.30
N ALA A 108 8.84 4.30 -2.56
CA ALA A 108 10.01 5.08 -2.17
C ALA A 108 10.82 4.38 -1.07
N ILE A 109 10.14 3.73 -0.13
CA ILE A 109 10.75 2.97 0.97
C ILE A 109 11.58 1.81 0.45
N ASP A 110 11.07 1.03 -0.51
CA ASP A 110 11.72 -0.18 -1.00
C ASP A 110 13.15 0.10 -1.48
N THR A 111 13.35 1.17 -2.25
CA THR A 111 14.68 1.51 -2.75
C THR A 111 15.62 1.95 -1.61
N VAL A 112 15.14 2.79 -0.68
CA VAL A 112 15.95 3.32 0.43
C VAL A 112 16.32 2.20 1.40
N ILE A 113 15.33 1.40 1.81
CA ILE A 113 15.54 0.32 2.79
C ILE A 113 16.38 -0.80 2.22
N GLN A 114 16.10 -1.27 1.00
CA GLN A 114 16.91 -2.33 0.38
C GLN A 114 18.39 -1.96 0.33
N ASN A 115 18.72 -0.73 -0.08
CA ASN A 115 20.09 -0.26 -0.10
C ASN A 115 20.72 -0.25 1.30
N ARG A 116 20.03 0.32 2.29
CA ARG A 116 20.53 0.40 3.67
C ARG A 116 20.74 -0.98 4.30
N VAL A 117 19.76 -1.86 4.16
CA VAL A 117 19.83 -3.23 4.71
C VAL A 117 20.93 -4.04 4.04
N LEU A 118 21.07 -3.97 2.71
CA LEU A 118 22.13 -4.66 1.97
C LEU A 118 23.54 -4.13 2.30
N ASP A 119 23.66 -2.84 2.58
CA ASP A 119 24.94 -2.21 2.97
C ASP A 119 25.28 -2.46 4.45
N GLY A 120 24.38 -3.11 5.22
CA GLY A 120 24.55 -3.46 6.62
C GLY A 120 24.36 -2.27 7.58
N ASN A 121 23.62 -1.25 7.14
CA ASN A 121 23.23 -0.07 7.93
C ASN A 121 21.69 0.09 7.92
N PRO A 122 20.93 -0.90 8.44
CA PRO A 122 19.47 -0.83 8.46
C PRO A 122 18.97 0.23 9.44
N PRO A 123 17.70 0.69 9.28
CA PRO A 123 16.99 1.38 10.37
C PRO A 123 16.72 0.41 11.54
N SER A 124 16.24 0.93 12.67
CA SER A 124 15.82 0.09 13.79
C SER A 124 14.62 -0.78 13.39
N THR A 125 13.63 -0.20 12.75
CA THR A 125 12.50 -0.93 12.15
C THR A 125 11.97 -0.18 10.93
N PHE A 126 11.24 -0.88 10.08
CA PHE A 126 10.58 -0.26 8.95
C PHE A 126 9.24 -0.94 8.65
N GLN A 127 8.34 -0.16 8.10
CA GLN A 127 7.06 -0.64 7.59
C GLN A 127 7.27 -1.46 6.32
N ILE A 128 6.58 -2.59 6.21
CA ILE A 128 6.59 -3.47 5.05
C ILE A 128 5.31 -4.29 5.04
N TRP A 129 4.87 -4.72 3.86
CA TRP A 129 3.80 -5.71 3.76
C TRP A 129 4.32 -7.12 4.08
N PRO A 130 3.57 -7.95 4.80
CA PRO A 130 3.94 -9.35 5.02
C PRO A 130 3.75 -10.19 3.74
N GLY A 131 4.13 -11.46 3.78
CA GLY A 131 4.01 -12.35 2.64
C GLY A 131 5.18 -12.23 1.67
N GLN A 132 4.91 -12.09 0.38
CA GLN A 132 5.95 -12.12 -0.65
C GLN A 132 6.93 -10.93 -0.61
N ALA A 133 6.49 -9.78 -0.09
CA ALA A 133 7.36 -8.62 0.10
C ALA A 133 8.53 -8.89 1.05
N LEU A 134 8.41 -9.85 1.98
CA LEU A 134 9.47 -10.23 2.92
C LEU A 134 10.54 -11.13 2.28
N THR A 135 10.25 -11.80 1.17
CA THR A 135 11.14 -12.85 0.62
C THR A 135 12.56 -12.39 0.30
N PRO A 136 12.84 -11.19 -0.25
CA PRO A 136 14.21 -10.75 -0.49
C PRO A 136 15.04 -10.61 0.78
N TYR A 137 14.40 -10.32 1.89
CA TYR A 137 15.06 -10.13 3.20
C TYR A 137 15.26 -11.50 3.88
N THR A 138 14.27 -12.39 3.84
CA THR A 138 14.37 -13.72 4.45
C THR A 138 15.35 -14.61 3.66
N ASP A 139 15.33 -14.58 2.32
CA ASP A 139 16.29 -15.30 1.47
C ASP A 139 17.76 -14.90 1.71
N ALA A 140 17.97 -13.69 2.21
CA ALA A 140 19.30 -13.15 2.50
C ALA A 140 19.68 -13.17 3.99
N ASP A 141 18.84 -13.76 4.87
CA ASP A 141 19.01 -13.78 6.34
C ASP A 141 19.17 -12.35 6.92
N LEU A 142 18.36 -11.40 6.45
CA LEU A 142 18.43 -9.97 6.83
C LEU A 142 17.39 -9.55 7.89
N LEU A 143 16.50 -10.44 8.30
CA LEU A 143 15.53 -10.22 9.38
C LEU A 143 15.76 -11.20 10.52
N GLU A 144 15.48 -10.76 11.75
CA GLU A 144 15.56 -11.59 12.94
C GLU A 144 14.28 -12.43 13.11
N ASP A 145 14.43 -13.65 13.63
CA ASP A 145 13.30 -14.48 14.06
C ASP A 145 12.73 -13.92 15.37
N LEU A 146 11.49 -13.47 15.32
CA LEU A 146 10.73 -12.89 16.43
C LEU A 146 9.99 -13.95 17.27
N GLY A 147 10.12 -15.22 16.91
CA GLY A 147 9.33 -16.31 17.49
C GLY A 147 9.48 -16.51 18.99
N ASP A 148 10.65 -16.20 19.55
CA ASP A 148 10.94 -16.36 20.97
C ASP A 148 10.96 -15.02 21.74
N THR A 149 10.95 -13.86 21.07
CA THR A 149 11.15 -12.54 21.67
C THR A 149 9.89 -11.66 21.63
N VAL A 150 9.15 -11.67 20.52
CA VAL A 150 7.95 -10.85 20.31
C VAL A 150 6.68 -11.71 20.23
N TRP A 151 6.73 -12.80 19.47
CA TRP A 151 5.58 -13.70 19.29
C TRP A 151 5.49 -14.75 20.42
N ASP A 152 5.01 -14.33 21.59
CA ASP A 152 4.70 -15.27 22.65
C ASP A 152 3.42 -16.08 22.36
N ASP A 153 3.08 -17.04 23.22
CA ASP A 153 1.89 -17.89 23.06
C ASP A 153 0.58 -17.09 23.11
N GLU A 154 0.54 -15.96 23.84
CA GLU A 154 -0.65 -15.10 23.94
C GLU A 154 -0.87 -14.35 22.63
N MET A 155 0.16 -13.72 22.09
CA MET A 155 0.09 -13.01 20.82
C MET A 155 -0.28 -13.96 19.67
N ARG A 156 0.38 -15.12 19.56
CA ARG A 156 0.08 -16.11 18.52
C ARG A 156 -1.38 -16.60 18.55
N ASN A 157 -1.94 -16.80 19.74
CA ASN A 157 -3.32 -17.26 19.87
C ASN A 157 -4.35 -16.16 19.64
N ALA A 158 -3.96 -14.90 19.73
CA ALA A 158 -4.84 -13.75 19.55
C ALA A 158 -4.93 -13.30 18.09
N TYR A 159 -3.88 -13.52 17.28
CA TYR A 159 -3.90 -13.17 15.87
C TYR A 159 -4.65 -14.19 15.03
N LEU A 160 -5.21 -13.73 13.90
CA LEU A 160 -5.79 -14.59 12.88
C LEU A 160 -4.72 -15.51 12.28
N ASP A 161 -5.04 -16.82 12.12
CA ASP A 161 -4.10 -17.84 11.66
C ASP A 161 -3.45 -17.46 10.30
N ASP A 162 -4.23 -16.97 9.34
CA ASP A 162 -3.73 -16.59 8.01
C ASP A 162 -2.77 -15.39 8.06
N ILE A 163 -2.96 -14.46 9.00
CA ILE A 163 -2.07 -13.33 9.22
C ILE A 163 -0.74 -13.79 9.85
N VAL A 164 -0.79 -14.75 10.75
CA VAL A 164 0.42 -15.41 11.30
C VAL A 164 1.20 -16.11 10.19
N GLU A 165 0.52 -16.81 9.27
CA GLU A 165 1.19 -17.45 8.12
C GLU A 165 1.88 -16.43 7.20
N LEU A 166 1.25 -15.29 6.90
CA LEU A 166 1.86 -14.22 6.11
C LEU A 166 3.09 -13.59 6.78
N SER A 167 3.17 -13.66 8.12
CA SER A 167 4.31 -13.13 8.89
C SER A 167 5.53 -14.05 8.90
N ARG A 168 5.44 -15.23 8.26
CA ARG A 168 6.50 -16.25 8.27
C ARG A 168 6.69 -16.96 6.92
N PRO A 169 7.05 -16.25 5.84
CA PRO A 169 7.13 -16.82 4.50
C PRO A 169 8.06 -18.04 4.39
N ASP A 170 9.13 -18.09 5.20
CA ASP A 170 10.12 -19.18 5.23
C ASP A 170 10.09 -20.01 6.53
N GLY A 171 9.07 -19.81 7.36
CA GLY A 171 8.84 -20.57 8.60
C GLY A 171 9.21 -19.84 9.88
N ASP A 172 10.12 -18.87 9.84
CA ASP A 172 10.45 -17.99 10.95
C ASP A 172 9.51 -16.79 10.99
N LEU A 173 9.05 -16.39 12.17
CA LEU A 173 8.20 -15.22 12.36
C LEU A 173 9.06 -13.95 12.30
N VAL A 174 8.96 -13.19 11.24
CA VAL A 174 9.85 -12.03 10.96
C VAL A 174 9.13 -10.69 10.91
N ALA A 175 7.81 -10.67 10.98
CA ALA A 175 7.00 -9.46 10.91
C ALA A 175 5.95 -9.40 12.01
N VAL A 176 5.54 -8.18 12.40
CA VAL A 176 4.45 -7.91 13.34
C VAL A 176 3.39 -7.10 12.61
N PRO A 177 2.30 -7.72 12.14
CA PRO A 177 1.16 -7.05 11.53
C PRO A 177 0.42 -6.16 12.52
N ILE A 178 0.00 -4.97 12.07
CA ILE A 178 -0.70 -4.01 12.91
C ILE A 178 -2.15 -3.77 12.48
N ASN A 179 -2.47 -4.02 11.21
CA ASN A 179 -3.79 -3.78 10.62
C ASN A 179 -4.15 -4.81 9.55
N ILE A 180 -5.41 -4.78 9.15
CA ILE A 180 -5.91 -5.38 7.91
C ILE A 180 -6.77 -4.31 7.24
N HIS A 181 -6.46 -3.99 5.99
CA HIS A 181 -7.23 -3.14 5.11
C HIS A 181 -8.03 -3.96 4.09
N ARG A 182 -9.14 -3.40 3.64
CA ARG A 182 -9.88 -3.86 2.48
C ARG A 182 -9.57 -2.99 1.28
N LEU A 183 -9.09 -3.58 0.18
CA LEU A 183 -8.81 -2.85 -1.06
C LEU A 183 -10.07 -2.64 -1.91
N ASN A 184 -10.93 -3.64 -2.03
CA ASN A 184 -12.07 -3.64 -2.95
C ASN A 184 -13.28 -2.86 -2.42
N ASN A 185 -13.07 -1.61 -1.99
CA ASN A 185 -14.14 -0.67 -1.67
C ASN A 185 -14.39 0.28 -2.85
N LEU A 186 -15.65 0.55 -3.12
CA LEU A 186 -16.09 1.66 -3.96
C LEU A 186 -16.81 2.67 -3.04
N PHE A 187 -16.11 3.74 -2.69
CA PHE A 187 -16.67 4.83 -1.90
C PHE A 187 -17.44 5.80 -2.80
N TYR A 188 -18.43 6.47 -2.23
CA TYR A 188 -19.22 7.44 -2.97
C TYR A 188 -19.76 8.58 -2.10
N ASN A 189 -19.97 9.73 -2.74
CA ASN A 189 -20.69 10.85 -2.15
C ASN A 189 -22.18 10.65 -2.38
N VAL A 190 -22.96 10.58 -1.28
CA VAL A 190 -24.40 10.26 -1.31
C VAL A 190 -25.19 11.29 -2.09
N ASP A 191 -24.96 12.59 -1.86
CA ASP A 191 -25.71 13.68 -2.53
C ASP A 191 -25.45 13.68 -4.04
N VAL A 192 -24.23 13.35 -4.48
CA VAL A 192 -23.86 13.33 -5.90
C VAL A 192 -24.55 12.17 -6.62
N VAL A 193 -24.47 10.94 -6.08
CA VAL A 193 -25.09 9.78 -6.72
C VAL A 193 -26.62 9.89 -6.73
N GLU A 194 -27.23 10.41 -5.65
CA GLU A 194 -28.68 10.67 -5.59
C GLU A 194 -29.11 11.71 -6.63
N SER A 195 -28.30 12.76 -6.86
CA SER A 195 -28.63 13.80 -7.86
C SER A 195 -28.63 13.28 -9.29
N ALA A 196 -27.91 12.16 -9.55
CA ALA A 196 -27.88 11.47 -10.83
C ALA A 196 -28.93 10.33 -10.95
N ASP A 197 -29.72 10.07 -9.89
CA ASP A 197 -30.65 8.92 -9.78
C ASP A 197 -29.91 7.58 -9.88
N VAL A 198 -28.68 7.50 -9.34
CA VAL A 198 -27.84 6.31 -9.25
C VAL A 198 -27.91 5.71 -7.85
N ASP A 199 -28.22 4.40 -7.77
CA ASP A 199 -28.19 3.63 -6.52
C ASP A 199 -26.99 2.67 -6.55
N PRO A 200 -25.88 3.00 -5.84
CA PRO A 200 -24.67 2.17 -5.86
C PRO A 200 -24.89 0.74 -5.37
N THR A 201 -25.90 0.51 -4.53
CA THR A 201 -26.21 -0.83 -3.98
C THR A 201 -26.80 -1.80 -5.01
N THR A 202 -27.16 -1.30 -6.19
CA THR A 202 -27.74 -2.10 -7.30
C THR A 202 -26.77 -2.36 -8.45
N ILE A 203 -25.51 -1.95 -8.29
CA ILE A 203 -24.47 -2.17 -9.30
C ILE A 203 -23.84 -3.54 -9.05
N ASP A 204 -24.21 -4.52 -9.88
CA ASP A 204 -23.87 -5.93 -9.63
C ASP A 204 -22.49 -6.35 -10.19
N ASP A 205 -21.94 -5.61 -11.16
CA ASP A 205 -20.67 -5.94 -11.83
C ASP A 205 -19.92 -4.69 -12.31
N PRO A 206 -18.63 -4.80 -12.73
CA PRO A 206 -17.86 -3.65 -13.19
C PRO A 206 -18.41 -2.96 -14.44
N GLN A 207 -19.16 -3.66 -15.31
CA GLN A 207 -19.84 -3.04 -16.46
C GLN A 207 -20.99 -2.15 -15.98
N GLY A 208 -21.75 -2.58 -14.96
CA GLY A 208 -22.79 -1.77 -14.34
C GLY A 208 -22.22 -0.52 -13.67
N LEU A 209 -20.95 -0.57 -13.19
CA LEU A 209 -20.27 0.63 -12.73
C LEU A 209 -20.03 1.63 -13.87
N LEU A 210 -19.61 1.17 -15.06
CA LEU A 210 -19.47 2.05 -16.23
C LEU A 210 -20.80 2.74 -16.57
N ASP A 211 -21.90 2.00 -16.59
CA ASP A 211 -23.23 2.57 -16.82
C ASP A 211 -23.59 3.65 -15.78
N ALA A 212 -23.19 3.45 -14.52
CA ALA A 212 -23.36 4.44 -13.45
C ALA A 212 -22.47 5.67 -13.64
N LEU A 213 -21.21 5.50 -14.07
CA LEU A 213 -20.30 6.62 -14.37
C LEU A 213 -20.84 7.47 -15.53
N GLU A 214 -21.37 6.84 -16.59
CA GLU A 214 -22.03 7.54 -17.69
C GLU A 214 -23.25 8.34 -17.18
N ALA A 215 -24.07 7.74 -16.31
CA ALA A 215 -25.23 8.43 -15.73
C ALA A 215 -24.83 9.65 -14.88
N ILE A 216 -23.75 9.55 -14.10
CA ILE A 216 -23.21 10.71 -13.37
C ILE A 216 -22.77 11.81 -14.34
N ALA A 217 -22.00 11.47 -15.37
CA ALA A 217 -21.50 12.42 -16.38
C ALA A 217 -22.64 13.12 -17.14
N GLU A 218 -23.75 12.41 -17.40
CA GLU A 218 -24.90 12.96 -18.12
C GLU A 218 -25.78 13.88 -17.24
N ASN A 219 -25.86 13.62 -15.95
CA ASN A 219 -26.87 14.25 -15.06
C ASN A 219 -26.27 15.23 -14.04
N THR A 220 -24.95 15.28 -13.88
CA THR A 220 -24.26 16.18 -12.93
C THR A 220 -23.07 16.88 -13.58
N ASP A 221 -22.50 17.84 -12.86
CA ASP A 221 -21.22 18.47 -13.21
C ASP A 221 -20.04 17.82 -12.45
N ALA A 222 -20.29 16.79 -11.62
CA ALA A 222 -19.26 16.11 -10.84
C ALA A 222 -18.44 15.14 -11.69
N VAL A 223 -17.18 14.92 -11.28
CA VAL A 223 -16.32 13.88 -11.83
C VAL A 223 -16.92 12.51 -11.49
N PRO A 224 -17.18 11.63 -12.46
CA PRO A 224 -17.79 10.34 -12.15
C PRO A 224 -16.93 9.44 -11.28
N LEU A 225 -15.62 9.34 -11.56
CA LEU A 225 -14.67 8.50 -10.81
C LEU A 225 -13.39 9.29 -10.51
N ALA A 226 -13.17 9.63 -9.25
CA ALA A 226 -11.99 10.36 -8.77
C ALA A 226 -10.74 9.46 -8.74
N HIS A 227 -10.38 8.89 -9.90
CA HIS A 227 -9.19 8.05 -10.03
C HIS A 227 -7.96 8.89 -10.29
N GLN A 228 -6.86 8.65 -9.56
CA GLN A 228 -5.57 9.27 -9.80
C GLN A 228 -4.63 8.32 -10.55
N THR A 229 -3.83 8.87 -11.47
CA THR A 229 -2.84 8.12 -12.25
C THR A 229 -1.41 8.63 -12.04
N GLN A 230 -1.21 9.57 -11.11
CA GLN A 230 0.12 10.08 -10.75
C GLN A 230 1.05 8.96 -10.27
N SER A 231 0.49 8.04 -9.47
CA SER A 231 1.20 6.88 -8.96
C SER A 231 0.62 5.59 -9.57
N PRO A 232 1.43 4.73 -10.20
CA PRO A 232 0.95 3.56 -10.94
C PRO A 232 0.24 2.52 -10.05
N TRP A 233 0.57 2.45 -8.76
CA TRP A 233 -0.08 1.54 -7.82
C TRP A 233 -1.62 1.71 -7.78
N SER A 234 -2.14 2.94 -7.98
CA SER A 234 -3.59 3.16 -8.01
C SER A 234 -4.26 2.47 -9.19
N SER A 235 -3.64 2.50 -10.36
CA SER A 235 -4.19 1.82 -11.54
C SER A 235 -3.99 0.31 -11.46
N LEU A 236 -2.89 -0.16 -10.86
CA LEU A 236 -2.71 -1.58 -10.57
C LEU A 236 -3.79 -2.10 -9.61
N GLN A 237 -4.08 -1.38 -8.50
CA GLN A 237 -5.15 -1.79 -7.58
C GLN A 237 -6.56 -1.72 -8.23
N LEU A 238 -6.80 -0.75 -9.12
CA LEU A 238 -8.07 -0.69 -9.86
C LEU A 238 -8.20 -1.89 -10.81
N PHE A 239 -7.12 -2.25 -11.49
CA PHE A 239 -7.09 -3.46 -12.33
C PHE A 239 -7.43 -4.71 -11.51
N GLU A 240 -6.82 -4.88 -10.32
CA GLU A 240 -7.14 -6.00 -9.44
C GLU A 240 -8.62 -6.04 -9.08
N ALA A 241 -9.20 -4.89 -8.72
CA ALA A 241 -10.61 -4.79 -8.36
C ALA A 241 -11.54 -5.09 -9.56
N VAL A 242 -11.22 -4.57 -10.75
CA VAL A 242 -11.96 -4.84 -11.99
C VAL A 242 -11.86 -6.31 -12.37
N PHE A 243 -10.65 -6.88 -12.38
CA PHE A 243 -10.43 -8.29 -12.69
C PHE A 243 -11.17 -9.20 -11.70
N LEU A 244 -11.01 -8.93 -10.39
CA LEU A 244 -11.69 -9.69 -9.34
C LEU A 244 -13.22 -9.60 -9.47
N GLY A 245 -13.76 -8.42 -9.78
CA GLY A 245 -15.20 -8.21 -10.00
C GLY A 245 -15.75 -8.88 -11.24
N GLN A 246 -14.95 -9.04 -12.31
CA GLN A 246 -15.36 -9.71 -13.54
C GLN A 246 -15.21 -11.23 -13.48
N GLN A 247 -14.12 -11.73 -12.86
CA GLN A 247 -13.70 -13.12 -12.96
C GLN A 247 -13.86 -13.90 -11.64
N GLY A 248 -13.90 -13.18 -10.50
CA GLY A 248 -14.01 -13.79 -9.18
C GLY A 248 -12.68 -14.27 -8.60
N ASN A 249 -12.76 -14.84 -7.38
CA ASN A 249 -11.60 -15.19 -6.59
C ASN A 249 -10.72 -16.29 -7.21
N ASP A 250 -11.30 -17.32 -7.84
CA ASP A 250 -10.53 -18.47 -8.32
C ASP A 250 -9.58 -18.07 -9.47
N ASP A 251 -10.06 -17.23 -10.39
CA ASP A 251 -9.24 -16.73 -11.51
C ASP A 251 -8.24 -15.67 -10.99
N TYR A 252 -8.61 -14.86 -9.99
CA TYR A 252 -7.67 -13.95 -9.35
C TYR A 252 -6.49 -14.70 -8.68
N VAL A 253 -6.76 -15.77 -7.96
CA VAL A 253 -5.72 -16.61 -7.36
C VAL A 253 -4.85 -17.27 -8.44
N SER A 254 -5.43 -17.66 -9.58
CA SER A 254 -4.67 -18.18 -10.73
C SER A 254 -3.78 -17.11 -11.36
N LEU A 255 -4.25 -15.86 -11.47
CA LEU A 255 -3.46 -14.71 -11.92
C LEU A 255 -2.25 -14.48 -11.01
N VAL A 256 -2.47 -14.40 -9.69
CA VAL A 256 -1.40 -14.30 -8.68
C VAL A 256 -0.41 -15.47 -8.76
N GLY A 257 -0.91 -16.66 -9.10
CA GLY A 257 -0.09 -17.87 -9.31
C GLY A 257 0.73 -17.87 -10.60
N GLY A 258 0.57 -16.86 -11.47
CA GLY A 258 1.30 -16.71 -12.73
C GLY A 258 0.68 -17.41 -13.94
N ASP A 259 -0.59 -17.85 -13.85
CA ASP A 259 -1.30 -18.47 -14.98
C ASP A 259 -1.74 -17.44 -16.05
N VAL A 260 -0.93 -16.39 -16.26
CA VAL A 260 -1.24 -15.20 -17.09
C VAL A 260 -1.61 -15.56 -18.54
N GLU A 261 -0.88 -16.50 -19.16
CA GLU A 261 -1.18 -16.92 -20.54
C GLU A 261 -2.54 -17.63 -20.66
N ALA A 262 -2.98 -18.30 -19.58
CA ALA A 262 -4.29 -18.98 -19.59
C ALA A 262 -5.45 -18.00 -19.37
N LEU A 263 -5.18 -16.82 -18.81
CA LEU A 263 -6.13 -15.77 -18.48
C LEU A 263 -6.02 -14.56 -19.44
N GLU A 264 -5.44 -14.75 -20.64
CA GLU A 264 -5.24 -13.64 -21.60
C GLU A 264 -6.53 -12.88 -21.91
N ASP A 265 -7.60 -13.61 -22.23
CA ASP A 265 -8.88 -12.99 -22.61
C ASP A 265 -9.50 -12.22 -21.44
N GLU A 266 -9.39 -12.74 -20.21
CA GLU A 266 -9.89 -12.15 -18.96
C GLU A 266 -9.11 -10.90 -18.58
N ILE A 267 -7.77 -10.94 -18.67
CA ILE A 267 -6.90 -9.78 -18.40
C ILE A 267 -7.19 -8.66 -19.39
N ARG A 268 -7.32 -9.00 -20.68
CA ARG A 268 -7.66 -8.02 -21.73
C ARG A 268 -9.02 -7.38 -21.50
N GLN A 269 -10.04 -8.15 -21.09
CA GLN A 269 -11.36 -7.60 -20.77
C GLN A 269 -11.29 -6.60 -19.61
N ALA A 270 -10.51 -6.89 -18.57
CA ALA A 270 -10.32 -5.94 -17.46
C ALA A 270 -9.62 -4.65 -17.94
N LEU A 271 -8.55 -4.76 -18.73
CA LEU A 271 -7.85 -3.60 -19.29
C LEU A 271 -8.72 -2.80 -20.26
N GLU A 272 -9.52 -3.46 -21.11
CA GLU A 272 -10.48 -2.81 -22.02
C GLU A 272 -11.50 -1.98 -21.22
N LEU A 273 -12.07 -2.54 -20.15
CA LEU A 273 -13.01 -1.79 -19.30
C LEU A 273 -12.34 -0.61 -18.58
N MET A 274 -11.08 -0.75 -18.16
CA MET A 274 -10.34 0.37 -17.59
C MET A 274 -10.10 1.50 -18.60
N THR A 275 -9.97 1.19 -19.92
CA THR A 275 -9.88 2.25 -20.93
C THR A 275 -11.19 3.04 -21.04
N GLU A 276 -12.33 2.38 -20.82
CA GLU A 276 -13.64 3.05 -20.81
C GLU A 276 -13.83 3.87 -19.52
N PHE A 277 -13.35 3.36 -18.37
CA PHE A 277 -13.34 4.14 -17.11
C PHE A 277 -12.49 5.42 -17.22
N ALA A 278 -11.41 5.39 -17.99
CA ALA A 278 -10.50 6.54 -18.14
C ALA A 278 -11.18 7.79 -18.75
N ASP A 279 -12.25 7.61 -19.51
CA ASP A 279 -13.07 8.72 -20.03
C ASP A 279 -13.84 9.46 -18.94
N HIS A 280 -13.88 8.89 -17.71
CA HIS A 280 -14.61 9.38 -16.54
C HIS A 280 -13.70 9.85 -15.39
N TYR A 281 -12.39 9.89 -15.60
CA TYR A 281 -11.41 10.39 -14.61
C TYR A 281 -11.35 11.92 -14.60
N PRO A 282 -10.79 12.55 -13.55
CA PRO A 282 -10.49 13.97 -13.55
C PRO A 282 -9.54 14.36 -14.70
N GLU A 283 -9.67 15.55 -15.25
CA GLU A 283 -8.77 16.04 -16.32
C GLU A 283 -7.30 16.08 -15.87
N ASP A 284 -7.04 16.23 -14.58
CA ASP A 284 -5.73 16.30 -13.93
C ASP A 284 -5.32 15.03 -13.19
N ALA A 285 -5.95 13.89 -13.47
CA ALA A 285 -5.69 12.59 -12.84
C ALA A 285 -4.19 12.22 -12.72
N GLY A 286 -3.37 12.62 -13.71
CA GLY A 286 -1.92 12.43 -13.71
C GLY A 286 -1.12 13.37 -12.81
N SER A 287 -1.80 14.29 -12.10
CA SER A 287 -1.15 15.35 -11.31
C SER A 287 -1.62 15.39 -9.86
N ILE A 288 -2.67 14.65 -9.54
CA ILE A 288 -3.24 14.57 -8.19
C ILE A 288 -2.80 13.29 -7.47
N ALA A 289 -2.61 13.40 -6.15
CA ALA A 289 -2.36 12.25 -5.28
C ALA A 289 -3.69 11.62 -4.83
N TRP A 290 -3.62 10.43 -4.21
CA TRP A 290 -4.79 9.67 -3.78
C TRP A 290 -5.67 10.40 -2.75
N ASP A 291 -5.06 11.13 -1.84
CA ASP A 291 -5.71 11.95 -0.82
C ASP A 291 -6.46 13.14 -1.43
N GLN A 292 -5.93 13.73 -2.50
CA GLN A 292 -6.62 14.77 -3.26
C GLN A 292 -7.86 14.22 -4.00
N GLY A 293 -7.80 12.96 -4.50
CA GLY A 293 -8.99 12.28 -5.03
C GLY A 293 -10.08 12.07 -3.98
N ASN A 294 -9.69 11.79 -2.72
CA ASN A 294 -10.64 11.74 -1.60
C ASN A 294 -11.24 13.11 -1.29
N ASP A 295 -10.46 14.19 -1.34
CA ASP A 295 -10.96 15.55 -1.14
C ASP A 295 -12.05 15.91 -2.17
N GLU A 296 -11.91 15.51 -3.43
CA GLU A 296 -12.94 15.70 -4.45
C GLU A 296 -14.27 15.00 -4.08
N VAL A 297 -14.21 13.81 -3.49
CA VAL A 297 -15.42 13.11 -2.99
C VAL A 297 -15.98 13.82 -1.77
N ILE A 298 -15.16 14.27 -0.82
CA ILE A 298 -15.58 15.01 0.37
C ILE A 298 -16.29 16.31 -0.01
N GLU A 299 -15.75 17.05 -0.96
CA GLU A 299 -16.27 18.36 -1.41
C GLU A 299 -17.49 18.24 -2.35
N GLY A 300 -17.85 17.02 -2.76
CA GLY A 300 -18.93 16.77 -3.72
C GLY A 300 -18.58 17.10 -5.16
N GLY A 301 -17.28 17.23 -5.45
CA GLY A 301 -16.72 17.40 -6.79
C GLY A 301 -16.65 16.09 -7.57
N ALA A 302 -16.68 14.94 -6.87
CA ALA A 302 -16.67 13.62 -7.49
C ALA A 302 -17.75 12.71 -6.89
N ALA A 303 -18.23 11.75 -7.71
CA ALA A 303 -19.25 10.78 -7.30
C ALA A 303 -18.64 9.56 -6.60
N PHE A 304 -17.70 8.89 -7.27
CA PHE A 304 -17.09 7.64 -6.83
C PHE A 304 -15.57 7.75 -6.73
N ILE A 305 -15.01 6.93 -5.85
CA ILE A 305 -13.57 6.61 -5.84
C ILE A 305 -13.36 5.14 -5.44
N HIS A 306 -12.46 4.45 -6.14
CA HIS A 306 -11.95 3.14 -5.72
C HIS A 306 -10.69 3.36 -4.86
N GLN A 307 -10.77 2.99 -3.59
CA GLN A 307 -9.66 3.10 -2.63
C GLN A 307 -9.74 1.99 -1.58
N GLY A 308 -8.63 1.72 -0.92
CA GLY A 308 -8.66 0.97 0.32
C GLY A 308 -9.35 1.74 1.44
N ASP A 309 -9.71 1.04 2.50
CA ASP A 309 -10.44 1.62 3.64
C ASP A 309 -9.65 2.66 4.44
N TRP A 310 -8.34 2.84 4.18
CA TRP A 310 -7.56 3.98 4.65
C TRP A 310 -8.14 5.34 4.25
N ALA A 311 -8.88 5.42 3.14
CA ALA A 311 -9.60 6.62 2.73
C ALA A 311 -10.60 7.08 3.80
N ALA A 312 -11.20 6.15 4.54
CA ALA A 312 -12.16 6.47 5.60
C ALA A 312 -11.54 7.23 6.77
N GLY A 313 -10.23 7.14 6.98
CA GLY A 313 -9.53 7.99 7.95
C GLY A 313 -9.71 9.49 7.63
N GLN A 314 -9.52 9.86 6.37
CA GLN A 314 -9.71 11.23 5.88
C GLN A 314 -11.19 11.64 5.90
N TYR A 315 -12.10 10.77 5.46
CA TYR A 315 -13.55 11.05 5.46
C TYR A 315 -14.10 11.32 6.87
N ARG A 316 -13.64 10.53 7.84
CA ARG A 316 -14.06 10.68 9.24
C ARG A 316 -13.48 11.91 9.93
N ALA A 317 -12.35 12.43 9.45
CA ALA A 317 -11.76 13.69 9.92
C ALA A 317 -12.46 14.91 9.32
N ALA A 318 -13.17 14.78 8.20
CA ALA A 318 -13.86 15.89 7.53
C ALA A 318 -15.14 16.30 8.30
N GLU A 319 -15.26 17.60 8.63
CA GLU A 319 -16.40 18.13 9.39
C GLU A 319 -17.71 18.02 8.58
N GLY A 320 -18.68 17.31 9.10
CA GLY A 320 -20.01 17.18 8.48
C GLY A 320 -20.09 16.15 7.35
N PHE A 321 -19.04 15.34 7.16
CA PHE A 321 -19.02 14.27 6.18
C PHE A 321 -19.17 12.91 6.89
N GLU A 322 -20.43 12.56 7.24
CA GLU A 322 -20.76 11.41 8.09
C GLU A 322 -21.07 10.16 7.26
N PHE A 323 -20.58 8.99 7.73
CA PHE A 323 -20.85 7.69 7.12
C PHE A 323 -22.35 7.34 7.13
N GLY A 324 -22.89 6.89 5.99
CA GLY A 324 -24.30 6.55 5.81
C GLY A 324 -25.21 7.77 5.63
N GLU A 325 -24.69 9.00 5.69
CA GLU A 325 -25.42 10.24 5.46
C GLU A 325 -24.83 11.04 4.30
N ALA A 326 -23.53 11.39 4.36
CA ALA A 326 -22.85 12.17 3.32
C ALA A 326 -21.98 11.30 2.41
N TRP A 327 -21.44 10.21 2.95
CA TRP A 327 -20.71 9.20 2.19
C TRP A 327 -21.10 7.79 2.63
N ASP A 328 -20.92 6.85 1.73
CA ASP A 328 -21.04 5.43 2.02
C ASP A 328 -20.09 4.64 1.10
N MET A 329 -20.12 3.32 1.20
CA MET A 329 -19.35 2.43 0.35
C MET A 329 -20.15 1.18 0.00
N VAL A 330 -19.81 0.58 -1.13
CA VAL A 330 -20.17 -0.79 -1.49
C VAL A 330 -18.90 -1.58 -1.78
N PRO A 331 -18.91 -2.93 -1.65
CA PRO A 331 -17.89 -3.74 -2.28
C PRO A 331 -17.72 -3.34 -3.74
N PHE A 332 -16.49 -3.34 -4.26
CA PHE A 332 -16.33 -3.10 -5.71
C PHE A 332 -17.23 -4.07 -6.49
N PRO A 333 -18.03 -3.59 -7.45
CA PRO A 333 -19.06 -4.40 -8.11
C PRO A 333 -18.54 -5.75 -8.62
N GLY A 334 -19.27 -6.82 -8.34
CA GLY A 334 -18.91 -8.20 -8.65
C GLY A 334 -17.97 -8.88 -7.65
N SER A 335 -17.52 -8.18 -6.60
CA SER A 335 -16.65 -8.76 -5.57
C SER A 335 -17.35 -9.04 -4.24
N ASP A 336 -18.66 -9.23 -4.25
CA ASP A 336 -19.43 -9.55 -3.05
C ASP A 336 -18.92 -10.80 -2.33
N GLY A 337 -18.80 -10.72 -1.01
CA GLY A 337 -18.28 -11.82 -0.19
C GLY A 337 -16.79 -12.08 -0.33
N ILE A 338 -16.05 -11.21 -1.01
CA ILE A 338 -14.58 -11.21 -1.09
C ILE A 338 -14.06 -10.00 -0.31
N TYR A 339 -13.09 -10.22 0.57
CA TYR A 339 -12.36 -9.18 1.27
C TYR A 339 -10.92 -9.16 0.75
N HIS A 340 -10.63 -8.28 -0.20
CA HIS A 340 -9.32 -8.18 -0.83
C HIS A 340 -8.35 -7.48 0.11
N SER A 341 -7.42 -8.23 0.72
CA SER A 341 -6.71 -7.85 1.93
C SER A 341 -5.37 -7.18 1.67
N VAL A 342 -5.13 -6.07 2.38
CA VAL A 342 -3.84 -5.40 2.51
C VAL A 342 -3.47 -5.38 4.00
N ILE A 343 -2.22 -5.71 4.33
CA ILE A 343 -1.74 -5.77 5.70
C ILE A 343 -0.46 -4.96 5.81
N ASP A 344 -0.36 -4.08 6.80
CA ASP A 344 0.89 -3.41 7.15
C ASP A 344 1.53 -4.12 8.34
N SER A 345 2.85 -4.19 8.33
CA SER A 345 3.65 -4.79 9.40
C SER A 345 4.94 -4.03 9.63
N PHE A 346 5.57 -4.30 10.77
CA PHE A 346 6.93 -3.88 11.10
C PHE A 346 7.83 -5.09 11.25
N VAL A 347 9.12 -4.91 10.98
CA VAL A 347 10.13 -5.97 11.01
C VAL A 347 11.32 -5.60 11.88
N PHE A 348 12.16 -6.59 12.20
CA PHE A 348 13.40 -6.43 12.94
C PHE A 348 14.59 -6.79 12.04
N PRO A 349 15.30 -5.82 11.46
CA PRO A 349 16.48 -6.10 10.64
C PRO A 349 17.64 -6.68 11.45
N THR A 350 18.40 -7.59 10.85
CA THR A 350 19.71 -7.98 11.39
C THR A 350 20.69 -6.80 11.34
N ASN A 351 21.71 -6.79 12.18
CA ASN A 351 22.61 -5.64 12.39
C ASN A 351 21.91 -4.36 12.87
N ASN A 352 20.81 -4.51 13.59
CA ASN A 352 19.98 -3.45 14.12
C ASN A 352 20.80 -2.49 15.00
N PRO A 353 20.71 -1.14 14.81
CA PRO A 353 21.45 -0.18 15.64
C PRO A 353 20.91 -0.08 17.07
N SER A 354 19.64 -0.44 17.29
CA SER A 354 18.94 -0.27 18.59
C SER A 354 18.08 -1.49 18.95
N PRO A 355 18.68 -2.68 19.13
CA PRO A 355 17.93 -3.93 19.25
C PRO A 355 16.95 -3.96 20.41
N GLU A 356 17.30 -3.37 21.57
CA GLU A 356 16.42 -3.33 22.74
C GLU A 356 15.19 -2.44 22.49
N ALA A 357 15.37 -1.26 21.93
CA ALA A 357 14.28 -0.33 21.61
C ALA A 357 13.37 -0.90 20.51
N THR A 358 13.95 -1.58 19.52
CA THR A 358 13.20 -2.25 18.45
C THR A 358 12.34 -3.39 19.00
N GLU A 359 12.89 -4.24 19.86
CA GLU A 359 12.12 -5.31 20.51
C GLU A 359 10.96 -4.75 21.34
N GLN A 360 11.21 -3.66 22.10
CA GLN A 360 10.16 -2.98 22.87
C GLN A 360 9.05 -2.43 21.96
N PHE A 361 9.41 -1.81 20.84
CA PHE A 361 8.44 -1.26 19.90
C PHE A 361 7.61 -2.36 19.23
N LEU A 362 8.24 -3.43 18.73
CA LEU A 362 7.54 -4.54 18.09
C LEU A 362 6.62 -5.29 19.06
N ASN A 363 7.06 -5.48 20.30
CA ASN A 363 6.22 -6.03 21.37
C ASN A 363 5.00 -5.12 21.61
N TYR A 364 5.19 -3.80 21.65
CA TYR A 364 4.10 -2.85 21.81
C TYR A 364 3.15 -2.87 20.61
N ALA A 365 3.66 -2.81 19.38
CA ALA A 365 2.85 -2.83 18.15
C ALA A 365 1.93 -4.05 18.07
N GLY A 366 2.37 -5.19 18.61
CA GLY A 366 1.59 -6.41 18.72
C GLY A 366 0.52 -6.42 19.82
N THR A 367 0.40 -5.38 20.66
CA THR A 367 -0.56 -5.35 21.78
C THR A 367 -1.97 -4.94 21.38
N VAL A 368 -2.93 -5.23 22.26
CA VAL A 368 -4.31 -4.72 22.16
C VAL A 368 -4.33 -3.19 22.18
N ASP A 369 -3.58 -2.55 23.12
CA ASP A 369 -3.53 -1.07 23.24
C ASP A 369 -3.06 -0.39 21.96
N ALA A 370 -2.02 -0.92 21.31
CA ALA A 370 -1.51 -0.38 20.05
C ALA A 370 -2.55 -0.45 18.93
N GLN A 371 -3.20 -1.60 18.78
CA GLN A 371 -4.16 -1.82 17.70
C GLN A 371 -5.50 -1.11 17.95
N GLU A 372 -5.91 -0.95 19.20
CA GLU A 372 -7.09 -0.16 19.59
C GLU A 372 -6.87 1.34 19.33
N ARG A 373 -5.64 1.86 19.50
CA ARG A 373 -5.31 3.26 19.20
C ARG A 373 -5.16 3.52 17.71
N PHE A 374 -4.54 2.61 16.98
CA PHE A 374 -4.16 2.78 15.58
C PHE A 374 -5.33 2.58 14.61
N ASN A 375 -5.98 1.41 14.66
CA ASN A 375 -6.92 0.98 13.63
C ASN A 375 -8.14 1.90 13.46
N PRO A 376 -8.77 2.42 14.53
CA PRO A 376 -9.91 3.31 14.36
C PRO A 376 -9.58 4.60 13.64
N ILE A 377 -8.36 5.13 13.79
CA ILE A 377 -7.92 6.36 13.12
C ILE A 377 -7.49 6.05 11.69
N LYS A 378 -6.72 4.97 11.50
CA LYS A 378 -6.21 4.52 10.21
C LYS A 378 -7.31 4.14 9.21
N GLY A 379 -8.47 3.73 9.69
CA GLY A 379 -9.56 3.24 8.86
C GLY A 379 -9.50 1.74 8.58
N SER A 380 -8.72 0.99 9.35
CA SER A 380 -8.46 -0.44 9.21
C SER A 380 -9.07 -1.27 10.35
N ILE A 381 -9.01 -2.60 10.22
CA ILE A 381 -9.43 -3.52 11.27
C ILE A 381 -8.20 -4.21 11.89
N PRO A 382 -8.27 -4.62 13.18
CA PRO A 382 -7.13 -5.25 13.84
C PRO A 382 -6.92 -6.70 13.38
N PRO A 383 -5.67 -7.16 13.22
CA PRO A 383 -5.36 -8.58 12.98
C PRO A 383 -5.51 -9.46 14.23
N ARG A 384 -5.60 -8.87 15.43
CA ARG A 384 -5.91 -9.55 16.68
C ARG A 384 -7.42 -9.68 16.87
N THR A 385 -7.87 -10.84 17.32
CA THR A 385 -9.29 -11.16 17.56
C THR A 385 -9.82 -10.71 18.93
N ASP A 386 -8.94 -10.24 19.82
CA ASP A 386 -9.25 -9.83 21.20
C ASP A 386 -9.22 -8.29 21.41
N VAL A 387 -9.03 -7.51 20.35
CA VAL A 387 -9.12 -6.04 20.41
C VAL A 387 -10.58 -5.63 20.59
N PRO A 388 -10.93 -4.78 21.57
CA PRO A 388 -12.27 -4.23 21.69
C PRO A 388 -12.63 -3.35 20.48
N THR A 389 -13.73 -3.66 19.81
CA THR A 389 -14.15 -2.94 18.59
C THR A 389 -15.46 -2.14 18.78
N ASP A 390 -16.01 -2.10 19.99
CA ASP A 390 -17.28 -1.42 20.29
C ASP A 390 -17.27 0.09 19.95
N GLU A 391 -16.10 0.73 19.97
CA GLU A 391 -15.92 2.17 19.72
C GLU A 391 -15.36 2.50 18.31
N PHE A 392 -15.22 1.49 17.43
CA PHE A 392 -14.66 1.70 16.08
C PHE A 392 -15.60 2.48 15.15
N GLY A 393 -16.87 2.61 15.53
CA GLY A 393 -17.87 3.33 14.76
C GLY A 393 -18.49 2.51 13.63
N PRO A 394 -19.53 3.04 12.95
CA PRO A 394 -20.38 2.25 12.07
C PRO A 394 -19.66 1.73 10.81
N PHE A 395 -18.75 2.51 10.24
CA PHE A 395 -17.99 2.08 9.06
C PHE A 395 -17.11 0.86 9.37
N LEU A 396 -16.26 0.95 10.40
CA LEU A 396 -15.35 -0.14 10.74
C LEU A 396 -16.10 -1.35 11.32
N SER A 397 -17.21 -1.15 12.03
CA SER A 397 -18.07 -2.27 12.43
C SER A 397 -18.57 -3.04 11.20
N ARG A 398 -18.95 -2.35 10.12
CA ARG A 398 -19.33 -2.99 8.86
C ARG A 398 -18.14 -3.69 8.21
N GLN A 399 -16.93 -3.09 8.21
CA GLN A 399 -15.74 -3.74 7.66
C GLN A 399 -15.40 -5.03 8.41
N ILE A 400 -15.54 -5.06 9.74
CA ILE A 400 -15.34 -6.26 10.56
C ILE A 400 -16.39 -7.34 10.22
N GLU A 401 -17.68 -6.97 10.13
CA GLU A 401 -18.75 -7.89 9.74
C GLU A 401 -18.53 -8.47 8.33
N ASP A 402 -18.11 -7.63 7.38
CA ASP A 402 -17.80 -8.02 6.01
C ASP A 402 -16.59 -8.97 5.97
N PHE A 403 -15.54 -8.70 6.75
CA PHE A 403 -14.37 -9.57 6.87
C PHE A 403 -14.75 -10.94 7.44
N GLU A 404 -15.47 -10.98 8.58
CA GLU A 404 -15.88 -12.21 9.24
C GLU A 404 -16.84 -13.06 8.38
N SER A 405 -17.67 -12.43 7.57
CA SER A 405 -18.64 -13.10 6.69
C SER A 405 -18.10 -13.42 5.30
N SER A 406 -16.91 -12.91 4.94
CA SER A 406 -16.31 -13.14 3.64
C SER A 406 -16.00 -14.61 3.40
N THR A 407 -16.07 -15.05 2.16
CA THR A 407 -15.78 -16.43 1.74
C THR A 407 -14.36 -16.58 1.22
N ALA A 408 -13.70 -15.48 0.91
CA ALA A 408 -12.31 -15.41 0.44
C ALA A 408 -11.66 -14.09 0.86
N GLN A 409 -10.38 -14.16 1.18
CA GLN A 409 -9.56 -13.04 1.64
C GLN A 409 -8.22 -13.03 0.89
N PRO A 410 -8.23 -12.93 -0.47
CA PRO A 410 -6.98 -12.96 -1.23
C PRO A 410 -6.10 -11.77 -0.89
N PRO A 411 -4.76 -11.96 -0.86
CA PRO A 411 -3.81 -10.86 -0.73
C PRO A 411 -3.71 -10.08 -2.05
N THR A 412 -3.28 -8.81 -1.97
CA THR A 412 -3.17 -7.90 -3.11
C THR A 412 -1.80 -7.96 -3.79
N ILE A 413 -1.79 -7.74 -5.10
CA ILE A 413 -0.58 -7.53 -5.90
C ILE A 413 -0.04 -6.11 -5.67
N ALA A 414 -0.90 -5.10 -5.81
CA ALA A 414 -0.54 -3.68 -5.73
C ALA A 414 0.12 -3.26 -4.40
N HIS A 415 -0.02 -4.08 -3.36
CA HIS A 415 0.58 -3.87 -2.05
C HIS A 415 1.54 -5.01 -1.68
N GLY A 416 2.18 -5.65 -2.66
CA GLY A 416 3.35 -6.52 -2.49
C GLY A 416 3.16 -7.80 -1.68
N THR A 417 1.96 -8.05 -1.10
CA THR A 417 1.71 -9.24 -0.28
C THR A 417 1.62 -10.52 -1.11
N ALA A 418 1.03 -10.41 -2.31
CA ALA A 418 0.70 -11.56 -3.16
C ALA A 418 1.86 -12.02 -4.06
N VAL A 419 2.72 -11.12 -4.52
CA VAL A 419 3.77 -11.40 -5.50
C VAL A 419 5.13 -10.90 -5.01
N ALA A 420 6.20 -11.51 -5.53
CA ALA A 420 7.57 -11.08 -5.22
C ALA A 420 7.82 -9.63 -5.68
N PRO A 421 8.67 -8.84 -4.98
CA PRO A 421 8.93 -7.44 -5.30
C PRO A 421 9.38 -7.17 -6.74
N ALA A 422 10.08 -8.12 -7.38
CA ALA A 422 10.47 -7.97 -8.78
C ALA A 422 9.24 -7.96 -9.71
N ILE A 423 8.28 -8.86 -9.50
CA ILE A 423 7.01 -8.90 -10.24
C ILE A 423 6.19 -7.64 -9.96
N HIS A 424 6.09 -7.25 -8.69
CA HIS A 424 5.38 -6.03 -8.29
C HIS A 424 5.91 -4.79 -9.02
N SER A 425 7.24 -4.58 -9.03
CA SER A 425 7.87 -3.44 -9.71
C SER A 425 7.65 -3.45 -11.22
N GLU A 426 7.71 -4.62 -11.88
CA GLU A 426 7.44 -4.75 -13.33
C GLU A 426 5.97 -4.47 -13.64
N LEU A 427 5.04 -4.87 -12.75
CA LEU A 427 3.62 -4.55 -12.91
C LEU A 427 3.34 -3.06 -12.70
N GLU A 428 3.96 -2.40 -11.71
CA GLU A 428 3.85 -0.94 -11.56
C GLU A 428 4.37 -0.21 -12.81
N GLU A 429 5.49 -0.65 -13.42
CA GLU A 429 5.99 -0.11 -14.68
C GLU A 429 4.98 -0.34 -15.83
N ALA A 430 4.36 -1.52 -15.90
CA ALA A 430 3.34 -1.82 -16.89
C ALA A 430 2.14 -0.87 -16.77
N PHE A 431 1.65 -0.60 -15.55
CA PHE A 431 0.52 0.31 -15.32
C PHE A 431 0.90 1.79 -15.43
N ALA A 432 2.15 2.18 -15.14
CA ALA A 432 2.64 3.52 -15.48
C ALA A 432 2.56 3.77 -17.00
N ASN A 433 3.02 2.80 -17.81
CA ASN A 433 2.93 2.89 -19.25
C ASN A 433 1.46 2.83 -19.76
N PHE A 434 0.61 2.01 -19.15
CA PHE A 434 -0.80 1.93 -19.49
C PHE A 434 -1.54 3.25 -19.23
N ASN A 435 -1.25 3.92 -18.13
CA ASN A 435 -1.80 5.24 -17.81
C ASN A 435 -1.49 6.29 -18.89
N ASP A 436 -0.32 6.19 -19.53
CA ASP A 436 0.12 7.16 -20.55
C ASP A 436 -0.56 6.95 -21.91
N ASN A 437 -0.92 5.71 -22.27
CA ASN A 437 -1.31 5.38 -23.64
C ASN A 437 -2.59 4.56 -23.79
N LEU A 438 -3.09 3.95 -22.72
CA LEU A 438 -4.27 3.05 -22.68
C LEU A 438 -4.20 1.91 -23.72
N ASP A 439 -2.99 1.42 -24.03
CA ASP A 439 -2.76 0.35 -24.99
C ASP A 439 -2.86 -1.03 -24.31
N VAL A 440 -4.01 -1.67 -24.49
CA VAL A 440 -4.34 -2.99 -23.92
C VAL A 440 -3.37 -4.09 -24.37
N ASP A 441 -2.93 -4.07 -25.64
CA ASP A 441 -2.01 -5.08 -26.17
C ASP A 441 -0.64 -4.98 -25.46
N SER A 442 -0.12 -3.76 -25.35
CA SER A 442 1.16 -3.49 -24.68
C SER A 442 1.10 -3.78 -23.18
N ALA A 443 -0.02 -3.43 -22.53
CA ALA A 443 -0.22 -3.70 -21.11
C ALA A 443 -0.28 -5.22 -20.81
N TYR A 444 -1.05 -5.98 -21.60
CA TYR A 444 -1.09 -7.44 -21.46
C TYR A 444 0.28 -8.08 -21.66
N GLU A 445 1.04 -7.66 -22.69
CA GLU A 445 2.39 -8.19 -22.93
C GLU A 445 3.32 -7.89 -21.74
N ALA A 446 3.23 -6.69 -21.16
CA ALA A 446 4.03 -6.31 -20.00
C ALA A 446 3.63 -7.11 -18.74
N ILE A 447 2.33 -7.29 -18.49
CA ILE A 447 1.83 -8.15 -17.39
C ILE A 447 2.33 -9.59 -17.57
N ARG A 448 2.23 -10.16 -18.77
CA ARG A 448 2.71 -11.52 -19.06
C ARG A 448 4.22 -11.65 -18.82
N ASP A 449 4.99 -10.67 -19.22
CA ASP A 449 6.46 -10.72 -19.14
C ASP A 449 6.97 -10.51 -17.69
N ALA A 450 6.13 -9.93 -16.79
CA ALA A 450 6.41 -9.75 -15.37
C ALA A 450 6.36 -11.06 -14.58
N PHE A 451 5.47 -12.00 -14.95
CA PHE A 451 5.33 -13.32 -14.33
C PHE A 451 6.20 -14.38 -15.03
#